data_02b5397eb6cc50942cda3c2a7310055f
#
_entry.id   02b5397eb6cc50942cda3c2a7310055f
#
_cell.length_a   1.000
_cell.length_b   1.000
_cell.length_c   1.000
_cell.angle_alpha   90.00
_cell.angle_beta   90.00
_cell.angle_gamma   90.00
#
_symmetry.space_group_name_H-M   'P 1'
#
loop_
_entity.id
_entity.type
_entity.pdbx_description
1 polymer ?
#
loop_
_entity_poly.entity_id
_entity_poly.type
_entity_poly.pdbx_seq_one_letter_code
_entity_poly.pdbx_strand_id
1 'polypeptide(L)'
;MKKNFISLLFVSAITVGLLSACSSAPADDNATNPKAETVTSQASHDTNSSLVSVTLNEVAHSIFYAPQYVAIENGYFTDEGINLTLVTGFGADKVMTAVLSGEADIGFMGSESSIYTYQEGANDVIKNFAQLTQRAGNFLVAREEMPDFSWDDLKGKDVLGGRKGGMPEMVFEYILKKNGINPQKDLSINQSIDFGSTAAAFSGGQADYTIEFEPSATALEAENSGYVVASLGVDSGYVPYTAYSAKTSYLNANPNIIQKFTNALQKGMDFVQSHTPEEIAKVIAPQFKETDLTTITTIVSRYYEQDTWKSDLIFKEESFNLLQDILESSGELKERVPYEELVTTTFAEKAAH
;
A
#
# COMPACT_ATOMS: atom_id res chain seq x y z
N MET A 1 39.06 -37.60 -2.84
CA MET A 1 39.95 -37.17 -3.94
C MET A 1 39.88 -35.64 -4.04
N LYS A 2 41.04 -35.00 -3.89
CA LYS A 2 41.24 -33.52 -3.91
C LYS A 2 41.27 -33.01 -5.35
N LYS A 3 40.70 -31.78 -5.62
CA LYS A 3 41.15 -30.82 -6.63
C LYS A 3 40.53 -29.48 -6.29
N ASN A 4 41.22 -28.51 -5.71
CA ASN A 4 42.07 -27.42 -6.18
C ASN A 4 41.30 -26.39 -7.03
N PHE A 5 40.99 -25.27 -6.41
CA PHE A 5 41.39 -23.83 -6.54
C PHE A 5 41.92 -23.39 -7.91
N ILE A 6 41.32 -22.36 -8.49
CA ILE A 6 42.06 -21.29 -9.15
C ILE A 6 41.31 -19.95 -8.88
N SER A 7 42.02 -19.07 -8.17
CA SER A 7 41.74 -17.67 -7.96
C SER A 7 42.32 -16.88 -9.13
N LEU A 8 41.57 -15.91 -9.70
CA LEU A 8 42.15 -14.94 -10.63
C LEU A 8 41.88 -13.52 -10.09
N LEU A 9 42.92 -12.94 -9.53
CA LEU A 9 43.05 -11.50 -9.26
C LEU A 9 43.28 -10.77 -10.59
N PHE A 10 42.55 -9.71 -10.86
CA PHE A 10 42.95 -8.66 -11.79
C PHE A 10 43.11 -7.33 -11.04
N VAL A 11 44.35 -6.95 -10.92
CA VAL A 11 44.80 -5.59 -10.55
C VAL A 11 44.96 -4.81 -11.85
N SER A 12 44.39 -3.62 -11.93
CA SER A 12 44.80 -2.62 -12.92
C SER A 12 44.77 -1.22 -12.35
N ALA A 13 45.85 -0.59 -12.62
CA ALA A 13 46.42 0.61 -11.98
C ALA A 13 45.81 1.91 -12.47
N ILE A 14 46.00 2.86 -11.62
CA ILE A 14 45.81 4.30 -11.62
C ILE A 14 46.53 4.98 -12.80
N THR A 15 45.93 6.00 -13.40
CA THR A 15 46.65 7.13 -14.01
C THR A 15 45.98 8.46 -13.64
N VAL A 16 46.77 9.25 -12.93
CA VAL A 16 46.57 10.65 -12.58
C VAL A 16 46.95 11.51 -13.77
N GLY A 17 46.13 12.51 -14.09
CA GLY A 17 46.45 13.55 -15.07
C GLY A 17 46.00 14.91 -14.56
N LEU A 18 46.94 15.64 -13.96
CA LEU A 18 46.84 17.08 -13.64
C LEU A 18 47.21 17.87 -14.88
N LEU A 19 46.42 18.88 -15.24
CA LEU A 19 46.90 20.06 -15.99
C LEU A 19 46.13 21.30 -15.58
N SER A 20 46.86 22.18 -14.91
CA SER A 20 46.52 23.56 -14.63
C SER A 20 46.76 24.43 -15.88
N ALA A 21 45.93 25.42 -16.10
CA ALA A 21 46.32 26.61 -16.85
C ALA A 21 45.56 27.83 -16.32
N CYS A 22 46.33 28.72 -15.66
CA CYS A 22 45.96 30.11 -15.40
C CYS A 22 46.13 30.95 -16.66
N SER A 23 45.27 31.93 -16.89
CA SER A 23 45.58 33.12 -17.67
C SER A 23 44.83 34.33 -17.12
N SER A 24 45.62 35.36 -16.88
CA SER A 24 45.38 36.63 -16.25
C SER A 24 44.74 37.69 -17.16
N ALA A 25 44.17 38.70 -16.52
CA ALA A 25 43.47 39.89 -16.99
C ALA A 25 44.31 40.82 -17.91
N PRO A 26 43.70 41.89 -18.50
CA PRO A 26 43.82 43.20 -17.80
C PRO A 26 42.54 44.06 -17.75
N ALA A 27 42.56 45.00 -16.84
CA ALA A 27 41.60 46.06 -16.59
C ALA A 27 41.65 47.16 -17.64
N ASP A 28 40.53 47.84 -17.86
CA ASP A 28 40.53 49.23 -18.31
C ASP A 28 39.39 50.04 -17.67
N ASP A 29 39.76 51.15 -17.09
CA ASP A 29 38.94 52.18 -16.48
C ASP A 29 38.11 52.95 -17.51
N ASN A 30 36.84 53.20 -17.21
CA ASN A 30 36.31 54.56 -17.41
C ASN A 30 34.99 54.79 -16.63
N ALA A 31 35.03 55.77 -15.78
CA ALA A 31 33.94 56.26 -14.98
C ALA A 31 33.00 57.16 -15.80
N THR A 32 31.68 56.95 -15.66
CA THR A 32 30.69 58.06 -15.62
C THR A 32 29.40 57.61 -14.96
N ASN A 33 29.09 58.24 -13.84
CA ASN A 33 27.79 58.20 -13.17
C ASN A 33 26.86 59.22 -13.87
N PRO A 34 25.55 58.89 -14.09
CA PRO A 34 24.57 59.61 -13.29
C PRO A 34 23.25 58.82 -13.00
N LYS A 35 22.69 59.21 -11.89
CA LYS A 35 21.27 59.31 -11.51
C LYS A 35 20.52 58.09 -11.12
N ALA A 36 20.19 58.07 -9.85
CA ALA A 36 19.19 57.23 -9.20
C ALA A 36 17.81 57.40 -9.84
N GLU A 37 17.26 56.30 -10.35
CA GLU A 37 15.85 56.09 -10.50
C GLU A 37 15.43 54.98 -9.54
N THR A 38 14.51 55.33 -8.65
CA THR A 38 13.86 54.42 -7.70
C THR A 38 12.99 53.44 -8.47
N VAL A 39 13.49 52.25 -8.74
CA VAL A 39 12.69 51.16 -9.23
C VAL A 39 12.14 50.40 -8.02
N THR A 40 10.85 50.54 -7.81
CA THR A 40 10.06 49.73 -6.86
C THR A 40 10.24 48.28 -7.22
N SER A 41 11.05 47.57 -6.43
CA SER A 41 11.19 46.13 -6.55
C SER A 41 9.85 45.48 -6.12
N GLN A 42 9.07 45.03 -7.10
CA GLN A 42 8.07 44.02 -6.85
C GLN A 42 8.80 42.77 -6.39
N ALA A 43 8.59 42.40 -5.14
CA ALA A 43 9.01 41.14 -4.59
C ALA A 43 8.25 40.04 -5.35
N SER A 44 8.88 39.46 -6.38
CA SER A 44 8.52 38.17 -6.87
C SER A 44 8.69 37.18 -5.71
N HIS A 45 7.60 36.64 -5.21
CA HIS A 45 7.64 35.47 -4.34
C HIS A 45 8.14 34.31 -5.18
N ASP A 46 9.44 34.12 -5.25
CA ASP A 46 10.05 32.85 -5.62
C ASP A 46 9.79 31.86 -4.47
N THR A 47 8.61 31.23 -4.48
CA THR A 47 8.36 30.04 -3.68
C THR A 47 9.02 28.83 -4.36
N ASN A 48 10.34 28.81 -4.43
CA ASN A 48 11.07 27.58 -4.66
C ASN A 48 11.22 26.84 -3.33
N SER A 49 10.10 26.44 -2.72
CA SER A 49 10.12 25.52 -1.58
C SER A 49 10.53 24.17 -2.15
N SER A 50 11.73 23.73 -1.85
CA SER A 50 12.19 22.38 -2.19
C SER A 50 11.19 21.36 -1.62
N LEU A 51 10.70 20.45 -2.49
CA LEU A 51 9.82 19.36 -2.08
C LEU A 51 10.53 18.50 -1.01
N VAL A 52 9.79 18.04 -0.03
CA VAL A 52 10.30 17.11 0.99
C VAL A 52 10.16 15.69 0.45
N SER A 53 11.23 14.93 0.42
CA SER A 53 11.19 13.53 0.01
C SER A 53 10.56 12.68 1.10
N VAL A 54 9.60 11.83 0.70
CA VAL A 54 8.93 10.83 1.55
C VAL A 54 8.91 9.51 0.81
N THR A 55 9.36 8.44 1.47
CA THR A 55 9.31 7.07 0.94
C THR A 55 8.12 6.34 1.55
N LEU A 56 7.16 5.95 0.69
CA LEU A 56 6.02 5.11 1.02
C LEU A 56 6.28 3.69 0.52
N ASN A 57 6.19 2.70 1.40
CA ASN A 57 6.24 1.30 1.03
C ASN A 57 4.84 0.70 1.12
N GLU A 58 4.29 0.24 -0.01
CA GLU A 58 2.97 -0.39 -0.09
C GLU A 58 3.07 -1.92 -0.12
N VAL A 59 2.09 -2.59 0.46
CA VAL A 59 2.06 -4.06 0.58
C VAL A 59 1.92 -4.78 -0.76
N ALA A 60 1.21 -4.17 -1.70
CA ALA A 60 0.96 -4.66 -3.05
C ALA A 60 0.65 -3.50 -3.98
N HIS A 61 1.00 -3.62 -5.25
CA HIS A 61 0.58 -2.67 -6.29
C HIS A 61 -0.75 -3.13 -6.87
N SER A 62 -1.86 -2.58 -6.37
CA SER A 62 -3.21 -3.06 -6.66
C SER A 62 -4.21 -1.93 -6.83
N ILE A 63 -5.12 -2.08 -7.81
CA ILE A 63 -6.25 -1.16 -8.04
C ILE A 63 -7.13 -1.01 -6.78
N PHE A 64 -7.04 -1.94 -5.84
CA PHE A 64 -7.64 -1.86 -4.51
C PHE A 64 -7.28 -0.57 -3.76
N TYR A 65 -6.16 0.06 -4.12
CA TYR A 65 -5.67 1.31 -3.52
C TYR A 65 -5.89 2.53 -4.43
N ALA A 66 -6.90 2.51 -5.28
CA ALA A 66 -7.18 3.57 -6.25
C ALA A 66 -7.10 5.01 -5.70
N PRO A 67 -7.62 5.35 -4.49
CA PRO A 67 -7.48 6.71 -3.97
C PRO A 67 -6.03 7.16 -3.78
N GLN A 68 -5.11 6.25 -3.41
CA GLN A 68 -3.67 6.55 -3.32
C GLN A 68 -3.10 6.91 -4.70
N TYR A 69 -3.43 6.12 -5.71
CA TYR A 69 -2.94 6.38 -7.07
C TYR A 69 -3.57 7.61 -7.70
N VAL A 70 -4.82 7.91 -7.39
CA VAL A 70 -5.44 9.21 -7.75
C VAL A 70 -4.67 10.36 -7.13
N ALA A 71 -4.29 10.26 -5.86
CA ALA A 71 -3.49 11.30 -5.21
C ALA A 71 -2.10 11.48 -5.83
N ILE A 72 -1.50 10.39 -6.32
CA ILE A 72 -0.21 10.42 -7.03
C ILE A 72 -0.37 11.06 -8.41
N GLU A 73 -1.28 10.54 -9.24
CA GLU A 73 -1.42 10.94 -10.65
C GLU A 73 -1.98 12.36 -10.81
N ASN A 74 -2.85 12.80 -9.90
CA ASN A 74 -3.33 14.19 -9.87
C ASN A 74 -2.34 15.17 -9.22
N GLY A 75 -1.18 14.70 -8.75
CA GLY A 75 -0.12 15.54 -8.19
C GLY A 75 -0.42 16.10 -6.79
N TYR A 76 -1.41 15.57 -6.06
CA TYR A 76 -1.81 16.09 -4.75
C TYR A 76 -0.70 16.05 -3.70
N PHE A 77 0.21 15.08 -3.78
CA PHE A 77 1.42 15.06 -2.94
C PHE A 77 2.38 16.21 -3.27
N THR A 78 2.56 16.49 -4.56
CA THR A 78 3.42 17.60 -5.02
C THR A 78 2.83 18.95 -4.61
N ASP A 79 1.50 19.11 -4.70
CA ASP A 79 0.78 20.32 -4.26
C ASP A 79 0.95 20.56 -2.75
N GLU A 80 1.05 19.50 -1.96
CA GLU A 80 1.35 19.56 -0.53
C GLU A 80 2.86 19.71 -0.25
N GLY A 81 3.70 19.81 -1.27
CA GLY A 81 5.15 19.99 -1.14
C GLY A 81 5.90 18.69 -0.84
N ILE A 82 5.35 17.54 -1.20
CA ILE A 82 5.95 16.21 -1.01
C ILE A 82 6.42 15.67 -2.37
N ASN A 83 7.68 15.22 -2.42
CA ASN A 83 8.22 14.37 -3.47
C ASN A 83 8.11 12.92 -3.00
N LEU A 84 7.04 12.24 -3.44
CA LEU A 84 6.74 10.87 -3.01
C LEU A 84 7.54 9.84 -3.82
N THR A 85 8.22 8.93 -3.12
CA THR A 85 8.79 7.71 -3.70
C THR A 85 7.92 6.53 -3.26
N LEU A 86 7.30 5.85 -4.22
CA LEU A 86 6.50 4.65 -3.96
C LEU A 86 7.34 3.40 -4.22
N VAL A 87 7.33 2.48 -3.24
CA VAL A 87 8.00 1.18 -3.31
C VAL A 87 7.00 0.09 -2.96
N THR A 88 6.99 -1.02 -3.71
CA THR A 88 6.13 -2.17 -3.41
C THR A 88 6.92 -3.25 -2.68
N GLY A 89 6.48 -3.61 -1.47
CA GLY A 89 7.15 -4.58 -0.60
C GLY A 89 6.78 -6.05 -0.87
N PHE A 90 5.60 -6.30 -1.49
CA PHE A 90 5.06 -7.66 -1.72
C PHE A 90 4.90 -8.48 -0.45
N GLY A 91 4.34 -7.88 0.59
CA GLY A 91 4.03 -8.52 1.87
C GLY A 91 4.08 -7.54 3.03
N ALA A 92 3.15 -7.65 3.98
CA ALA A 92 3.04 -6.74 5.11
C ALA A 92 4.26 -6.83 6.04
N ASP A 93 4.85 -8.01 6.20
CA ASP A 93 6.09 -8.26 6.94
C ASP A 93 7.29 -7.53 6.31
N LYS A 94 7.37 -7.49 4.98
CA LYS A 94 8.43 -6.76 4.25
C LYS A 94 8.26 -5.26 4.36
N VAL A 95 7.02 -4.76 4.23
CA VAL A 95 6.71 -3.33 4.43
C VAL A 95 7.04 -2.91 5.86
N MET A 96 6.62 -3.70 6.85
CA MET A 96 6.91 -3.41 8.25
C MET A 96 8.43 -3.39 8.52
N THR A 97 9.18 -4.35 7.94
CA THR A 97 10.64 -4.37 8.03
C THR A 97 11.26 -3.09 7.46
N ALA A 98 10.79 -2.60 6.29
CA ALA A 98 11.29 -1.37 5.68
C ALA A 98 11.02 -0.14 6.57
N VAL A 99 9.85 -0.08 7.22
CA VAL A 99 9.52 1.01 8.17
C VAL A 99 10.40 0.94 9.42
N LEU A 100 10.55 -0.23 10.00
CA LEU A 100 11.36 -0.42 11.21
C LEU A 100 12.85 -0.13 10.97
N SER A 101 13.39 -0.55 9.82
CA SER A 101 14.79 -0.27 9.43
C SER A 101 15.03 1.20 9.05
N GLY A 102 13.97 1.94 8.68
CA GLY A 102 14.06 3.32 8.18
C GLY A 102 14.35 3.42 6.67
N GLU A 103 14.20 2.32 5.94
CA GLU A 103 14.21 2.31 4.46
C GLU A 103 12.95 2.97 3.89
N ALA A 104 11.84 2.93 4.63
CA ALA A 104 10.63 3.66 4.34
C ALA A 104 10.22 4.55 5.53
N ASP A 105 9.69 5.73 5.22
CA ASP A 105 9.15 6.66 6.20
C ASP A 105 7.76 6.24 6.66
N ILE A 106 6.97 5.76 5.70
CA ILE A 106 5.57 5.36 5.86
C ILE A 106 5.38 3.98 5.26
N GLY A 107 4.67 3.11 5.98
CA GLY A 107 4.20 1.82 5.49
C GLY A 107 2.70 1.87 5.21
N PHE A 108 2.28 1.23 4.12
CA PHE A 108 0.88 1.02 3.79
C PHE A 108 0.61 -0.47 3.65
N MET A 109 -0.08 -1.04 4.63
CA MET A 109 -0.25 -2.49 4.77
C MET A 109 -1.46 -2.84 5.62
N GLY A 110 -1.68 -4.12 5.84
CA GLY A 110 -2.70 -4.61 6.76
C GLY A 110 -2.48 -4.04 8.17
N SER A 111 -3.57 -3.54 8.76
CA SER A 111 -3.52 -2.82 10.05
C SER A 111 -3.12 -3.71 11.23
N GLU A 112 -3.19 -5.05 11.09
CA GLU A 112 -2.75 -6.04 12.07
C GLU A 112 -1.25 -5.97 12.36
N SER A 113 -0.46 -5.51 11.37
CA SER A 113 1.00 -5.51 11.47
C SER A 113 1.52 -4.64 12.62
N SER A 114 0.80 -3.56 12.97
CA SER A 114 1.13 -2.73 14.14
C SER A 114 0.91 -3.47 15.45
N ILE A 115 -0.12 -4.33 15.52
CA ILE A 115 -0.40 -5.16 16.71
C ILE A 115 0.72 -6.17 16.90
N TYR A 116 1.14 -6.85 15.84
CA TYR A 116 2.21 -7.85 15.92
C TYR A 116 3.53 -7.24 16.41
N THR A 117 3.96 -6.12 15.84
CA THR A 117 5.20 -5.46 16.25
C THR A 117 5.15 -4.93 17.67
N TYR A 118 3.98 -4.47 18.14
CA TYR A 118 3.78 -4.06 19.51
C TYR A 118 3.93 -5.24 20.48
N GLN A 119 3.31 -6.39 20.17
CA GLN A 119 3.40 -7.60 20.98
C GLN A 119 4.80 -8.21 20.99
N GLU A 120 5.58 -8.02 19.92
CA GLU A 120 7.00 -8.40 19.86
C GLU A 120 7.91 -7.45 20.62
N GLY A 121 7.37 -6.36 21.18
CA GLY A 121 8.10 -5.41 22.01
C GLY A 121 8.95 -4.43 21.22
N ALA A 122 8.47 -3.96 20.09
CA ALA A 122 9.15 -2.93 19.30
C ALA A 122 9.47 -1.69 20.16
N ASN A 123 10.74 -1.26 20.15
CA ASN A 123 11.20 -0.11 20.94
C ASN A 123 10.60 1.22 20.46
N ASP A 124 10.28 1.33 19.16
CA ASP A 124 9.61 2.48 18.56
C ASP A 124 8.29 2.00 17.96
N VAL A 125 7.21 2.23 18.71
CA VAL A 125 5.89 1.72 18.37
C VAL A 125 5.43 2.28 17.02
N ILE A 126 4.92 1.39 16.18
CA ILE A 126 4.33 1.75 14.89
C ILE A 126 2.87 2.10 15.12
N LYS A 127 2.49 3.33 14.75
CA LYS A 127 1.10 3.81 14.84
C LYS A 127 0.46 3.95 13.48
N ASN A 128 -0.78 3.48 13.38
CA ASN A 128 -1.65 3.77 12.26
C ASN A 128 -2.18 5.20 12.38
N PHE A 129 -2.07 5.99 11.32
CA PHE A 129 -2.51 7.39 11.33
C PHE A 129 -3.57 7.73 10.27
N ALA A 130 -3.80 6.81 9.32
CA ALA A 130 -4.83 6.95 8.29
C ALA A 130 -5.29 5.57 7.80
N GLN A 131 -6.60 5.35 7.65
CA GLN A 131 -7.20 4.12 7.13
C GLN A 131 -7.81 4.39 5.75
N LEU A 132 -7.35 3.67 4.72
CA LEU A 132 -7.85 3.85 3.35
C LEU A 132 -9.07 2.99 3.04
N THR A 133 -8.99 1.69 3.35
CA THR A 133 -9.99 0.68 2.97
C THR A 133 -10.78 0.20 4.16
N GLN A 134 -12.09 -0.02 3.95
CA GLN A 134 -13.02 -0.48 4.98
C GLN A 134 -13.64 -1.84 4.67
N ARG A 135 -13.20 -2.50 3.59
CA ARG A 135 -13.60 -3.87 3.22
C ARG A 135 -12.39 -4.64 2.73
N ALA A 136 -12.49 -5.97 2.73
CA ALA A 136 -11.48 -6.80 2.11
C ALA A 136 -11.45 -6.57 0.59
N GLY A 137 -10.26 -6.57 0.01
CA GLY A 137 -10.06 -6.38 -1.43
C GLY A 137 -9.92 -7.67 -2.22
N ASN A 138 -10.09 -8.81 -1.58
CA ASN A 138 -9.90 -10.12 -2.18
C ASN A 138 -11.19 -10.70 -2.72
N PHE A 139 -11.01 -11.58 -3.69
CA PHE A 139 -12.06 -12.40 -4.29
C PHE A 139 -11.70 -13.87 -4.14
N LEU A 140 -12.71 -14.71 -3.95
CA LEU A 140 -12.58 -16.15 -4.06
C LEU A 140 -12.74 -16.53 -5.53
N VAL A 141 -11.74 -17.21 -6.07
CA VAL A 141 -11.71 -17.68 -7.46
C VAL A 141 -11.78 -19.20 -7.47
N ALA A 142 -12.72 -19.76 -8.21
CA ALA A 142 -12.91 -21.19 -8.44
C ALA A 142 -12.38 -21.60 -9.81
N ARG A 143 -12.19 -22.92 -10.04
CA ARG A 143 -11.79 -23.46 -11.33
C ARG A 143 -12.90 -23.45 -12.39
N GLU A 144 -14.13 -23.47 -11.96
CA GLU A 144 -15.30 -23.53 -12.81
C GLU A 144 -16.30 -22.43 -12.41
N GLU A 145 -17.16 -22.04 -13.34
CA GLU A 145 -18.26 -21.13 -13.04
C GLU A 145 -19.21 -21.75 -12.01
N MET A 146 -19.57 -20.99 -10.98
CA MET A 146 -20.47 -21.41 -9.91
C MET A 146 -21.52 -20.31 -9.66
N PRO A 147 -22.56 -20.19 -10.51
CA PRO A 147 -23.55 -19.13 -10.38
C PRO A 147 -24.36 -19.20 -9.08
N ASP A 148 -24.46 -20.38 -8.49
CA ASP A 148 -25.17 -20.64 -7.22
C ASP A 148 -24.18 -20.93 -6.09
N PHE A 149 -22.95 -20.34 -6.12
CA PHE A 149 -21.92 -20.58 -5.12
C PHE A 149 -22.44 -20.35 -3.70
N SER A 150 -22.09 -21.28 -2.83
CA SER A 150 -22.32 -21.22 -1.39
C SER A 150 -21.00 -21.50 -0.65
N TRP A 151 -20.78 -20.85 0.48
CA TRP A 151 -19.58 -21.12 1.30
C TRP A 151 -19.46 -22.60 1.70
N ASP A 152 -20.58 -23.33 1.78
CA ASP A 152 -20.58 -24.77 2.04
C ASP A 152 -19.89 -25.60 0.94
N ASP A 153 -19.76 -25.09 -0.27
CA ASP A 153 -19.07 -25.75 -1.39
C ASP A 153 -17.55 -25.89 -1.14
N LEU A 154 -17.01 -25.14 -0.19
CA LEU A 154 -15.60 -25.24 0.21
C LEU A 154 -15.31 -26.45 1.10
N LYS A 155 -16.31 -27.15 1.63
CA LYS A 155 -16.09 -28.32 2.49
C LYS A 155 -15.42 -29.45 1.73
N GLY A 156 -14.29 -29.92 2.26
CA GLY A 156 -13.44 -30.94 1.64
C GLY A 156 -12.57 -30.46 0.49
N LYS A 157 -12.47 -29.16 0.27
CA LYS A 157 -11.71 -28.56 -0.83
C LYS A 157 -10.35 -28.02 -0.39
N ASP A 158 -9.46 -27.86 -1.37
CA ASP A 158 -8.18 -27.21 -1.21
C ASP A 158 -8.25 -25.75 -1.67
N VAL A 159 -7.76 -24.82 -0.83
CA VAL A 159 -7.77 -23.36 -1.10
C VAL A 159 -6.37 -22.79 -0.93
N LEU A 160 -5.91 -21.98 -1.88
CA LEU A 160 -4.72 -21.12 -1.67
C LEU A 160 -5.18 -19.89 -0.90
N GLY A 161 -4.89 -19.88 0.42
CA GLY A 161 -5.44 -18.88 1.35
C GLY A 161 -4.55 -17.67 1.59
N GLY A 162 -3.32 -17.68 1.05
CA GLY A 162 -2.31 -16.68 1.37
C GLY A 162 -1.57 -16.98 2.68
N ARG A 163 -0.69 -16.06 3.09
CA ARG A 163 0.18 -16.24 4.26
C ARG A 163 -0.63 -16.23 5.56
N LYS A 164 -0.35 -17.21 6.43
CA LYS A 164 -0.93 -17.30 7.78
C LYS A 164 -0.74 -16.00 8.57
N GLY A 165 -1.80 -15.54 9.23
CA GLY A 165 -1.81 -14.32 10.04
C GLY A 165 -1.77 -13.02 9.23
N GLY A 166 -1.92 -13.07 7.91
CA GLY A 166 -2.15 -11.90 7.07
C GLY A 166 -3.65 -11.61 6.94
N MET A 167 -4.01 -10.35 6.71
CA MET A 167 -5.43 -9.96 6.56
C MET A 167 -6.20 -10.79 5.52
N PRO A 168 -5.66 -11.14 4.35
CA PRO A 168 -6.37 -11.99 3.39
C PRO A 168 -6.85 -13.30 4.00
N GLU A 169 -5.95 -14.00 4.64
CA GLU A 169 -6.20 -15.31 5.23
C GLU A 169 -7.14 -15.21 6.45
N MET A 170 -6.87 -14.28 7.36
CA MET A 170 -7.67 -14.12 8.59
C MET A 170 -9.11 -13.69 8.28
N VAL A 171 -9.32 -12.81 7.30
CA VAL A 171 -10.67 -12.42 6.87
C VAL A 171 -11.40 -13.60 6.19
N PHE A 172 -10.69 -14.39 5.41
CA PHE A 172 -11.25 -15.62 4.84
C PHE A 172 -11.71 -16.60 5.94
N GLU A 173 -10.85 -16.89 6.92
CA GLU A 173 -11.24 -17.72 8.07
C GLU A 173 -12.42 -17.13 8.86
N TYR A 174 -12.45 -15.80 9.02
CA TYR A 174 -13.56 -15.11 9.68
C TYR A 174 -14.90 -15.34 8.93
N ILE A 175 -14.88 -15.23 7.60
CA ILE A 175 -16.06 -15.51 6.76
C ILE A 175 -16.49 -16.99 6.89
N LEU A 176 -15.55 -17.93 6.83
CA LEU A 176 -15.83 -19.36 7.01
C LEU A 176 -16.54 -19.61 8.34
N LYS A 177 -16.01 -19.07 9.43
CA LYS A 177 -16.59 -19.22 10.78
C LYS A 177 -17.97 -18.59 10.89
N LYS A 178 -18.21 -17.42 10.26
CA LYS A 178 -19.55 -16.81 10.17
C LYS A 178 -20.57 -17.72 9.49
N ASN A 179 -20.12 -18.53 8.54
CA ASN A 179 -20.94 -19.50 7.82
C ASN A 179 -20.95 -20.90 8.48
N GLY A 180 -20.44 -21.03 9.71
CA GLY A 180 -20.43 -22.28 10.47
C GLY A 180 -19.43 -23.33 9.96
N ILE A 181 -18.45 -22.91 9.17
CA ILE A 181 -17.39 -23.76 8.60
C ILE A 181 -16.13 -23.64 9.48
N ASN A 182 -15.57 -24.78 9.87
CA ASN A 182 -14.33 -24.82 10.62
C ASN A 182 -13.13 -24.83 9.66
N PRO A 183 -12.31 -23.76 9.61
CA PRO A 183 -11.23 -23.65 8.65
C PRO A 183 -10.11 -24.69 8.83
N GLN A 184 -9.97 -25.29 10.01
CA GLN A 184 -8.95 -26.30 10.29
C GLN A 184 -9.43 -27.74 10.10
N LYS A 185 -10.73 -27.96 9.86
CA LYS A 185 -11.32 -29.31 9.79
C LYS A 185 -12.11 -29.56 8.52
N ASP A 186 -12.82 -28.55 8.03
CA ASP A 186 -13.80 -28.74 6.97
C ASP A 186 -13.22 -28.55 5.57
N LEU A 187 -12.02 -27.93 5.47
CA LEU A 187 -11.30 -27.73 4.22
C LEU A 187 -9.79 -27.70 4.48
N SER A 188 -8.99 -27.65 3.39
CA SER A 188 -7.52 -27.51 3.44
C SER A 188 -7.14 -26.12 2.95
N ILE A 189 -6.50 -25.31 3.80
CA ILE A 189 -6.02 -23.97 3.43
C ILE A 189 -4.50 -24.01 3.33
N ASN A 190 -3.97 -23.86 2.11
CA ASN A 190 -2.53 -23.72 1.89
C ASN A 190 -2.09 -22.28 2.19
N GLN A 191 -1.32 -22.11 3.24
CA GLN A 191 -0.81 -20.84 3.75
C GLN A 191 0.69 -20.62 3.47
N SER A 192 1.30 -21.49 2.65
CA SER A 192 2.75 -21.50 2.41
C SER A 192 3.20 -20.78 1.14
N ILE A 193 2.24 -20.33 0.30
CA ILE A 193 2.53 -19.66 -0.97
C ILE A 193 2.52 -18.16 -0.74
N ASP A 194 3.61 -17.50 -1.16
CA ASP A 194 3.74 -16.04 -1.08
C ASP A 194 2.65 -15.33 -1.89
N PHE A 195 2.16 -14.22 -1.37
CA PHE A 195 1.07 -13.41 -1.89
C PHE A 195 1.16 -13.09 -3.39
N GLY A 196 2.33 -12.83 -3.95
CA GLY A 196 2.52 -12.54 -5.38
C GLY A 196 2.57 -13.79 -6.29
N SER A 197 2.35 -15.00 -5.73
CA SER A 197 2.51 -16.27 -6.46
C SER A 197 1.26 -17.15 -6.47
N THR A 198 0.19 -16.75 -5.76
CA THR A 198 -1.04 -17.56 -5.63
C THR A 198 -1.74 -17.77 -6.96
N ALA A 199 -1.92 -16.73 -7.77
CA ALA A 199 -2.55 -16.82 -9.09
C ALA A 199 -1.78 -17.76 -10.04
N ALA A 200 -0.44 -17.66 -10.07
CA ALA A 200 0.39 -18.53 -10.88
C ALA A 200 0.33 -20.00 -10.40
N ALA A 201 0.33 -20.23 -9.09
CA ALA A 201 0.19 -21.56 -8.51
C ALA A 201 -1.19 -22.17 -8.83
N PHE A 202 -2.25 -21.35 -8.76
CA PHE A 202 -3.59 -21.74 -9.15
C PHE A 202 -3.67 -22.07 -10.64
N SER A 203 -3.24 -21.20 -11.55
CA SER A 203 -3.17 -21.48 -12.99
C SER A 203 -2.35 -22.74 -13.30
N GLY A 204 -1.30 -23.02 -12.52
CA GLY A 204 -0.49 -24.24 -12.58
C GLY A 204 -1.18 -25.51 -12.09
N GLY A 205 -2.46 -25.45 -11.69
CA GLY A 205 -3.26 -26.61 -11.29
C GLY A 205 -3.22 -26.94 -9.79
N GLN A 206 -2.70 -26.06 -8.95
CA GLN A 206 -2.75 -26.23 -7.49
C GLN A 206 -4.12 -25.77 -6.95
N ALA A 207 -4.66 -26.52 -5.99
CA ALA A 207 -5.90 -26.27 -5.26
C ALA A 207 -7.18 -26.18 -6.13
N ASP A 208 -8.34 -26.22 -5.50
CA ASP A 208 -9.65 -26.03 -6.13
C ASP A 208 -10.05 -24.56 -6.22
N TYR A 209 -9.61 -23.77 -5.24
CA TYR A 209 -9.89 -22.34 -5.10
C TYR A 209 -8.62 -21.55 -4.75
N THR A 210 -8.65 -20.26 -5.05
CA THR A 210 -7.61 -19.33 -4.62
C THR A 210 -8.22 -18.00 -4.17
N ILE A 211 -7.53 -17.31 -3.27
CA ILE A 211 -7.90 -15.95 -2.82
C ILE A 211 -6.99 -14.97 -3.53
N GLU A 212 -7.58 -14.12 -4.37
CA GLU A 212 -6.82 -13.20 -5.21
C GLU A 212 -7.27 -11.75 -5.02
N PHE A 213 -6.31 -10.84 -5.20
CA PHE A 213 -6.61 -9.42 -5.40
C PHE A 213 -6.74 -9.11 -6.89
N GLU A 214 -7.29 -7.94 -7.18
CA GLU A 214 -7.23 -7.38 -8.52
C GLU A 214 -5.86 -6.72 -8.79
N PRO A 215 -5.28 -6.83 -9.98
CA PRO A 215 -5.91 -7.35 -11.21
C PRO A 215 -5.83 -8.88 -11.42
N SER A 216 -5.25 -9.63 -10.48
CA SER A 216 -5.01 -11.08 -10.66
C SER A 216 -6.31 -11.88 -10.81
N ALA A 217 -7.36 -11.53 -10.03
CA ALA A 217 -8.66 -12.21 -10.15
C ALA A 217 -9.25 -12.05 -11.56
N THR A 218 -9.31 -10.82 -12.07
CA THR A 218 -9.79 -10.56 -13.44
C THR A 218 -8.88 -11.18 -14.51
N ALA A 219 -7.57 -11.26 -14.30
CA ALA A 219 -6.65 -11.91 -15.23
C ALA A 219 -6.94 -13.42 -15.34
N LEU A 220 -7.19 -14.10 -14.21
CA LEU A 220 -7.58 -15.50 -14.21
C LEU A 220 -8.90 -15.75 -14.99
N GLU A 221 -9.87 -14.84 -14.87
CA GLU A 221 -11.12 -14.90 -15.65
C GLU A 221 -10.84 -14.70 -17.15
N ALA A 222 -10.06 -13.70 -17.52
CA ALA A 222 -9.70 -13.38 -18.90
C ALA A 222 -8.95 -14.54 -19.59
N GLU A 223 -8.14 -15.27 -18.84
CA GLU A 223 -7.41 -16.46 -19.31
C GLU A 223 -8.25 -17.75 -19.29
N ASN A 224 -9.50 -17.71 -18.84
CA ASN A 224 -10.35 -18.88 -18.55
C ASN A 224 -9.64 -19.90 -17.63
N SER A 225 -8.80 -19.42 -16.74
CA SER A 225 -8.06 -20.22 -15.75
C SER A 225 -8.76 -20.28 -14.40
N GLY A 226 -9.73 -19.38 -14.17
CA GLY A 226 -10.54 -19.31 -12.96
C GLY A 226 -11.73 -18.36 -13.12
N TYR A 227 -12.65 -18.40 -12.16
CA TYR A 227 -13.88 -17.61 -12.15
C TYR A 227 -14.10 -17.03 -10.75
N VAL A 228 -14.34 -15.74 -10.65
CA VAL A 228 -14.69 -15.09 -9.39
C VAL A 228 -16.07 -15.58 -8.96
N VAL A 229 -16.14 -16.21 -7.78
CA VAL A 229 -17.39 -16.80 -7.23
C VAL A 229 -17.90 -16.05 -6.00
N ALA A 230 -17.01 -15.33 -5.28
CA ALA A 230 -17.42 -14.51 -4.14
C ALA A 230 -16.46 -13.32 -3.92
N SER A 231 -17.00 -12.23 -3.36
CA SER A 231 -16.21 -11.11 -2.86
C SER A 231 -16.05 -11.24 -1.35
N LEU A 232 -14.82 -11.38 -0.87
CA LEU A 232 -14.54 -11.37 0.57
C LEU A 232 -14.93 -10.02 1.19
N GLY A 233 -14.85 -8.93 0.43
CA GLY A 233 -15.24 -7.60 0.89
C GLY A 233 -16.73 -7.46 1.18
N VAL A 234 -17.58 -8.12 0.39
CA VAL A 234 -19.03 -8.16 0.63
C VAL A 234 -19.32 -9.05 1.84
N ASP A 235 -18.77 -10.27 1.89
CA ASP A 235 -19.12 -11.27 2.89
C ASP A 235 -18.53 -11.04 4.27
N SER A 236 -17.34 -10.39 4.35
CA SER A 236 -16.77 -9.96 5.64
C SER A 236 -17.55 -8.80 6.26
N GLY A 237 -18.16 -7.95 5.46
CA GLY A 237 -18.68 -6.67 5.88
C GLY A 237 -17.56 -5.61 6.03
N TYR A 238 -17.79 -4.60 6.87
CA TYR A 238 -16.80 -3.56 7.12
C TYR A 238 -15.70 -4.07 8.05
N VAL A 239 -14.48 -4.15 7.53
CA VAL A 239 -13.28 -4.52 8.26
C VAL A 239 -12.16 -3.50 8.01
N PRO A 240 -11.35 -3.14 9.02
CA PRO A 240 -10.26 -2.16 8.84
C PRO A 240 -9.09 -2.85 8.14
N TYR A 241 -9.15 -2.92 6.78
CA TYR A 241 -8.27 -3.80 6.03
C TYR A 241 -6.86 -3.26 5.87
N THR A 242 -6.69 -2.03 5.34
CA THR A 242 -5.37 -1.41 5.15
C THR A 242 -5.30 -0.01 5.75
N ALA A 243 -4.16 0.29 6.35
CA ALA A 243 -3.87 1.58 6.96
C ALA A 243 -2.43 2.05 6.67
N TYR A 244 -2.23 3.36 6.71
CA TYR A 244 -0.92 4.00 6.69
C TYR A 244 -0.38 4.07 8.10
N SER A 245 0.86 3.66 8.28
CA SER A 245 1.52 3.62 9.57
C SER A 245 2.96 4.12 9.49
N ALA A 246 3.45 4.65 10.61
CA ALA A 246 4.81 5.10 10.74
C ALA A 246 5.30 4.93 12.18
N LYS A 247 6.62 5.00 12.39
CA LYS A 247 7.21 5.01 13.73
C LYS A 247 6.70 6.20 14.53
N THR A 248 6.44 6.01 15.82
CA THR A 248 6.02 7.10 16.72
C THR A 248 7.05 8.22 16.73
N SER A 249 8.34 7.90 16.69
CA SER A 249 9.40 8.89 16.58
C SER A 249 9.30 9.73 15.30
N TYR A 250 8.98 9.10 14.17
CA TYR A 250 8.81 9.80 12.89
C TYR A 250 7.58 10.72 12.90
N LEU A 251 6.43 10.24 13.41
CA LEU A 251 5.20 11.04 13.55
C LEU A 251 5.44 12.30 14.41
N ASN A 252 6.17 12.14 15.52
CA ASN A 252 6.49 13.24 16.44
C ASN A 252 7.52 14.22 15.86
N ALA A 253 8.49 13.74 15.10
CA ALA A 253 9.50 14.59 14.49
C ALA A 253 9.00 15.34 13.25
N ASN A 254 8.02 14.78 12.54
CA ASN A 254 7.56 15.24 11.23
C ASN A 254 6.03 15.49 11.14
N PRO A 255 5.37 16.08 12.16
CA PRO A 255 3.91 16.18 12.18
C PRO A 255 3.35 16.98 11.00
N ASN A 256 4.08 17.97 10.50
CA ASN A 256 3.66 18.76 9.33
C ASN A 256 3.73 17.95 8.03
N ILE A 257 4.72 17.06 7.89
CA ILE A 257 4.86 16.20 6.72
C ILE A 257 3.73 15.18 6.71
N ILE A 258 3.45 14.56 7.85
CA ILE A 258 2.35 13.58 7.99
C ILE A 258 1.00 14.25 7.72
N GLN A 259 0.76 15.48 8.20
CA GLN A 259 -0.46 16.21 7.90
C GLN A 259 -0.61 16.45 6.40
N LYS A 260 0.42 16.94 5.73
CA LYS A 260 0.44 17.16 4.28
C LYS A 260 0.22 15.88 3.48
N PHE A 261 0.86 14.78 3.89
CA PHE A 261 0.67 13.46 3.32
C PHE A 261 -0.79 13.02 3.45
N THR A 262 -1.39 13.19 4.64
CA THR A 262 -2.79 12.83 4.91
C THR A 262 -3.75 13.71 4.13
N ASN A 263 -3.47 15.02 3.98
CA ASN A 263 -4.27 15.93 3.15
C ASN A 263 -4.28 15.48 1.67
N ALA A 264 -3.12 15.10 1.12
CA ALA A 264 -3.03 14.60 -0.25
C ALA A 264 -3.85 13.32 -0.45
N LEU A 265 -3.79 12.40 0.51
CA LEU A 265 -4.62 11.18 0.48
C LEU A 265 -6.11 11.50 0.56
N GLN A 266 -6.55 12.43 1.44
CA GLN A 266 -7.95 12.81 1.56
C GLN A 266 -8.47 13.39 0.23
N LYS A 267 -7.70 14.23 -0.47
CA LYS A 267 -8.07 14.69 -1.82
C LYS A 267 -8.26 13.52 -2.80
N GLY A 268 -7.45 12.47 -2.69
CA GLY A 268 -7.64 11.23 -3.46
C GLY A 268 -8.93 10.49 -3.11
N MET A 269 -9.29 10.43 -1.82
CA MET A 269 -10.57 9.88 -1.35
C MET A 269 -11.75 10.70 -1.88
N ASP A 270 -11.70 12.03 -1.76
CA ASP A 270 -12.73 12.95 -2.22
C ASP A 270 -12.96 12.84 -3.73
N PHE A 271 -11.87 12.67 -4.49
CA PHE A 271 -11.97 12.43 -5.93
C PHE A 271 -12.73 11.16 -6.24
N VAL A 272 -12.36 10.04 -5.58
CA VAL A 272 -13.02 8.75 -5.79
C VAL A 272 -14.50 8.80 -5.38
N GLN A 273 -14.85 9.51 -4.33
CA GLN A 273 -16.24 9.68 -3.89
C GLN A 273 -17.11 10.50 -4.86
N SER A 274 -16.49 11.37 -5.66
CA SER A 274 -17.20 12.35 -6.50
C SER A 274 -17.14 12.05 -8.01
N HIS A 275 -16.41 11.01 -8.43
CA HIS A 275 -16.20 10.67 -9.83
C HIS A 275 -16.67 9.25 -10.15
N THR A 276 -16.96 9.01 -11.43
CA THR A 276 -17.38 7.69 -11.93
C THR A 276 -16.20 6.71 -11.97
N PRO A 277 -16.46 5.40 -11.95
CA PRO A 277 -15.42 4.39 -12.14
C PRO A 277 -14.56 4.59 -13.39
N GLU A 278 -15.15 5.06 -14.51
CA GLU A 278 -14.44 5.35 -15.74
C GLU A 278 -13.48 6.54 -15.61
N GLU A 279 -13.86 7.56 -14.86
CA GLU A 279 -13.02 8.73 -14.60
C GLU A 279 -11.86 8.35 -13.68
N ILE A 280 -12.14 7.59 -12.62
CA ILE A 280 -11.13 7.05 -11.70
C ILE A 280 -10.14 6.17 -12.47
N ALA A 281 -10.63 5.23 -13.28
CA ALA A 281 -9.81 4.32 -14.08
C ALA A 281 -8.86 5.07 -15.01
N LYS A 282 -9.33 6.14 -15.67
CA LYS A 282 -8.49 6.98 -16.55
C LYS A 282 -7.35 7.65 -15.80
N VAL A 283 -7.60 8.12 -14.58
CA VAL A 283 -6.58 8.78 -13.76
C VAL A 283 -5.51 7.78 -13.34
N ILE A 284 -5.91 6.58 -12.86
CA ILE A 284 -4.96 5.61 -12.32
C ILE A 284 -4.29 4.73 -13.38
N ALA A 285 -4.76 4.72 -14.63
CA ALA A 285 -4.23 3.89 -15.71
C ALA A 285 -2.69 3.98 -15.89
N PRO A 286 -2.02 5.14 -15.72
CA PRO A 286 -0.56 5.20 -15.79
C PRO A 286 0.18 4.32 -14.80
N GLN A 287 -0.45 3.94 -13.68
CA GLN A 287 0.08 3.04 -12.67
C GLN A 287 -0.01 1.56 -13.10
N PHE A 288 -0.95 1.20 -13.99
CA PHE A 288 -1.27 -0.17 -14.38
C PHE A 288 -1.10 -0.40 -15.88
N LYS A 289 0.10 -0.13 -16.41
CA LYS A 289 0.41 -0.15 -17.84
C LYS A 289 0.18 -1.48 -18.55
N GLU A 290 0.22 -2.58 -17.80
CA GLU A 290 0.01 -3.93 -18.32
C GLU A 290 -1.48 -4.32 -18.39
N THR A 291 -2.38 -3.47 -17.85
CA THR A 291 -3.83 -3.71 -17.82
C THR A 291 -4.53 -2.68 -18.70
N ASP A 292 -5.40 -3.13 -19.58
CA ASP A 292 -6.16 -2.22 -20.45
C ASP A 292 -7.21 -1.42 -19.66
N LEU A 293 -7.58 -0.26 -20.19
CA LEU A 293 -8.48 0.68 -19.51
C LEU A 293 -9.87 0.07 -19.21
N THR A 294 -10.38 -0.82 -20.05
CA THR A 294 -11.68 -1.46 -19.85
C THR A 294 -11.62 -2.37 -18.63
N THR A 295 -10.56 -3.16 -18.53
CA THR A 295 -10.29 -4.03 -17.37
C THR A 295 -10.13 -3.21 -16.09
N ILE A 296 -9.32 -2.13 -16.13
CA ILE A 296 -9.18 -1.22 -14.96
C ILE A 296 -10.55 -0.66 -14.54
N THR A 297 -11.38 -0.22 -15.50
CA THR A 297 -12.73 0.30 -15.22
C THR A 297 -13.62 -0.75 -14.55
N THR A 298 -13.59 -1.98 -15.05
CA THR A 298 -14.35 -3.09 -14.45
C THR A 298 -13.93 -3.35 -13.00
N ILE A 299 -12.63 -3.37 -12.74
CA ILE A 299 -12.08 -3.58 -11.40
C ILE A 299 -12.45 -2.42 -10.46
N VAL A 300 -12.30 -1.17 -10.92
CA VAL A 300 -12.71 0.01 -10.14
C VAL A 300 -14.19 -0.05 -9.82
N SER A 301 -15.04 -0.45 -10.78
CA SER A 301 -16.49 -0.61 -10.56
C SER A 301 -16.78 -1.64 -9.48
N ARG A 302 -16.12 -2.80 -9.49
CA ARG A 302 -16.26 -3.84 -8.44
C ARG A 302 -15.94 -3.29 -7.05
N TYR A 303 -14.82 -2.55 -6.91
CA TYR A 303 -14.43 -1.97 -5.63
C TYR A 303 -15.34 -0.81 -5.21
N TYR A 304 -15.83 -0.03 -6.16
CA TYR A 304 -16.76 1.06 -5.92
C TYR A 304 -18.12 0.53 -5.43
N GLU A 305 -18.69 -0.46 -6.13
CA GLU A 305 -19.99 -1.07 -5.82
C GLU A 305 -20.01 -1.77 -4.46
N GLN A 306 -18.89 -2.39 -4.05
CA GLN A 306 -18.79 -3.00 -2.72
C GLN A 306 -18.47 -2.02 -1.59
N ASP A 307 -18.38 -0.69 -1.87
CA ASP A 307 -18.07 0.35 -0.88
C ASP A 307 -16.72 0.10 -0.17
N THR A 308 -15.68 -0.14 -0.99
CA THR A 308 -14.34 -0.48 -0.49
C THR A 308 -13.66 0.67 0.23
N TRP A 309 -13.83 1.89 -0.27
CA TRP A 309 -13.09 3.06 0.18
C TRP A 309 -13.95 3.89 1.12
N LYS A 310 -13.33 4.33 2.21
CA LYS A 310 -13.97 5.23 3.18
C LYS A 310 -14.20 6.62 2.58
N SER A 311 -15.08 7.39 3.20
CA SER A 311 -15.24 8.82 2.88
C SER A 311 -14.19 9.70 3.56
N ASP A 312 -13.58 9.20 4.64
CA ASP A 312 -12.53 9.84 5.42
C ASP A 312 -11.41 8.84 5.74
N LEU A 313 -10.29 9.33 6.23
CA LEU A 313 -9.14 8.50 6.60
C LEU A 313 -9.12 8.13 8.10
N ILE A 314 -10.17 8.43 8.86
CA ILE A 314 -10.23 8.23 10.30
C ILE A 314 -10.32 6.73 10.62
N PHE A 315 -9.32 6.19 11.32
CA PHE A 315 -9.32 4.82 11.83
C PHE A 315 -10.02 4.79 13.19
N LYS A 316 -11.30 4.43 13.21
CA LYS A 316 -12.15 4.44 14.40
C LYS A 316 -11.83 3.29 15.37
N GLU A 317 -12.03 3.51 16.65
CA GLU A 317 -11.82 2.52 17.71
C GLU A 317 -12.67 1.27 17.51
N GLU A 318 -13.91 1.42 17.06
CA GLU A 318 -14.80 0.29 16.75
C GLU A 318 -14.20 -0.64 15.68
N SER A 319 -13.57 -0.04 14.65
CA SER A 319 -12.88 -0.79 13.60
C SER A 319 -11.65 -1.50 14.14
N PHE A 320 -10.89 -0.86 15.03
CA PHE A 320 -9.74 -1.48 15.68
C PHE A 320 -10.14 -2.64 16.61
N ASN A 321 -11.25 -2.52 17.32
CA ASN A 321 -11.80 -3.60 18.12
C ASN A 321 -12.24 -4.79 17.26
N LEU A 322 -12.89 -4.54 16.12
CA LEU A 322 -13.23 -5.60 15.16
C LEU A 322 -11.96 -6.28 14.59
N LEU A 323 -10.90 -5.52 14.30
CA LEU A 323 -9.62 -6.10 13.89
C LEU A 323 -9.11 -7.08 14.94
N GLN A 324 -9.15 -6.70 16.21
CA GLN A 324 -8.72 -7.58 17.30
C GLN A 324 -9.63 -8.81 17.45
N ASP A 325 -10.95 -8.68 17.25
CA ASP A 325 -11.88 -9.82 17.21
C ASP A 325 -11.48 -10.84 16.11
N ILE A 326 -11.09 -10.35 14.93
CA ILE A 326 -10.64 -11.19 13.82
C ILE A 326 -9.34 -11.91 14.19
N LEU A 327 -8.37 -11.20 14.77
CA LEU A 327 -7.09 -11.78 15.20
C LEU A 327 -7.28 -12.81 16.31
N GLU A 328 -8.14 -12.55 17.29
CA GLU A 328 -8.49 -13.53 18.34
C GLU A 328 -9.13 -14.77 17.74
N SER A 329 -10.07 -14.56 16.81
CA SER A 329 -10.75 -15.66 16.12
C SER A 329 -9.79 -16.55 15.32
N SER A 330 -8.76 -15.99 14.70
CA SER A 330 -7.74 -16.74 13.97
C SER A 330 -6.68 -17.37 14.89
N GLY A 331 -6.65 -17.00 16.17
CA GLY A 331 -5.66 -17.45 17.15
C GLY A 331 -4.33 -16.68 17.07
N GLU A 332 -4.30 -15.57 16.37
CA GLU A 332 -3.10 -14.73 16.18
C GLU A 332 -2.97 -13.63 17.26
N LEU A 333 -4.01 -13.38 18.06
CA LEU A 333 -3.99 -12.43 19.16
C LEU A 333 -4.14 -13.16 20.49
N LYS A 334 -3.17 -12.98 21.40
CA LYS A 334 -3.20 -13.56 22.75
C LYS A 334 -3.76 -12.58 23.78
N GLU A 335 -3.48 -11.29 23.60
CA GLU A 335 -3.88 -10.22 24.51
C GLU A 335 -4.19 -8.98 23.67
N ARG A 336 -5.30 -8.30 23.99
CA ARG A 336 -5.71 -7.08 23.30
C ARG A 336 -4.78 -5.93 23.61
N VAL A 337 -4.58 -5.09 22.62
CA VAL A 337 -3.77 -3.87 22.73
C VAL A 337 -4.69 -2.66 22.83
N PRO A 338 -4.41 -1.69 23.69
CA PRO A 338 -5.18 -0.44 23.76
C PRO A 338 -5.11 0.33 22.42
N TYR A 339 -6.25 0.86 22.01
CA TYR A 339 -6.38 1.60 20.75
C TYR A 339 -5.40 2.78 20.64
N GLU A 340 -5.29 3.57 21.68
CA GLU A 340 -4.46 4.78 21.76
C GLU A 340 -2.95 4.51 21.65
N GLU A 341 -2.53 3.26 21.90
CA GLU A 341 -1.14 2.86 21.71
C GLU A 341 -0.79 2.72 20.23
N LEU A 342 -1.73 2.27 19.39
CA LEU A 342 -1.49 1.89 17.99
C LEU A 342 -2.21 2.75 16.96
N VAL A 343 -3.08 3.68 17.37
CA VAL A 343 -3.81 4.55 16.46
C VAL A 343 -3.72 6.01 16.89
N THR A 344 -3.60 6.89 15.91
CA THR A 344 -3.79 8.34 16.07
C THR A 344 -4.70 8.86 14.96
N THR A 345 -5.78 9.56 15.32
CA THR A 345 -6.74 10.13 14.36
C THR A 345 -6.45 11.59 14.04
N THR A 346 -5.51 12.22 14.77
CA THR A 346 -5.26 13.67 14.74
C THR A 346 -5.05 14.23 13.32
N PHE A 347 -4.34 13.50 12.47
CA PHE A 347 -4.04 13.94 11.10
C PHE A 347 -5.23 13.74 10.16
N ALA A 348 -5.91 12.60 10.28
CA ALA A 348 -7.08 12.26 9.49
C ALA A 348 -8.27 13.18 9.80
N GLU A 349 -8.52 13.47 11.07
CA GLU A 349 -9.57 14.43 11.50
C GLU A 349 -9.36 15.83 10.91
N LYS A 350 -8.11 16.32 10.88
CA LYS A 350 -7.79 17.62 10.28
C LYS A 350 -7.86 17.62 8.76
N ALA A 351 -7.64 16.47 8.12
CA ALA A 351 -7.72 16.35 6.66
C ALA A 351 -9.16 16.22 6.16
N ALA A 352 -10.09 15.72 6.98
CA ALA A 352 -11.50 15.54 6.67
C ALA A 352 -12.29 16.86 6.65
N HIS A 353 -11.69 18.00 7.05
CA HIS A 353 -12.29 19.35 7.10
C HIS A 353 -11.56 20.31 6.15
#